data_4dcbb6da11816556d4be7c5dafff0204
#
_entry.id   4dcbb6da11816556d4be7c5dafff0204
#
_cell.length_a   1.000
_cell.length_b   1.000
_cell.length_c   1.000
_cell.angle_alpha   90.00
_cell.angle_beta   90.00
_cell.angle_gamma   90.00
#
_symmetry.space_group_name_H-M   'P 1'
#
loop_
_entity.id
_entity.type
_entity.pdbx_description
1 polymer ?
#
loop_
_entity_poly.entity_id
_entity_poly.type
_entity_poly.pdbx_seq_one_letter_code
_entity_poly.pdbx_strand_id
1 'polypeptide(L)'
;MDTLQQSPPAEPEGGLRRNLKKRHLLMMSLGGTIGTGLFIGIAEPLSSVGPAGTLLAYLFAGTIMLATMMCLGELSCAFPHSGSFQHYALMFMPSPCWSYTIGWLYWFSWVFSLAADLTAAGFIAHQFFPAVPVYMFCLAILLILTAINLTSAKSFGECEYWLSAIKVFAIVLFICAGGVMIYSLMGHSDWHPTLKTDGMWFPHGWEQIVVCMTIVIYSFQGVELVGNAAGETESPHIILPKVILGIGLRIILFYGLAIAVLALVYPHELTPNGQSPFVWVFSHAGIPGADTLMTLVIFSAAVSAANSAIYASSRMLWSMAGDCFAPACFGKTNGGGVPVYAILITALLALVSLLTRYIPAQQFYLYLIASTGQVGCLAWITIGWCQYRFRQSVRNGTYASDLLRYRSPLFPWTARFVIITNFAIMVGTWFSKQGVVIMLVELAFMIGILLSWYLFRPTLSRLRNTVG
;
A
#
# COMPACT_ATOMS: atom_id res chain seq x y z
N MET A 1 -24.66 20.12 -32.59
CA MET A 1 -23.96 19.01 -31.88
C MET A 1 -22.68 19.61 -31.31
N ASP A 2 -22.83 20.34 -30.22
CA ASP A 2 -21.71 21.00 -29.57
C ASP A 2 -20.93 19.97 -28.78
N THR A 3 -19.71 19.69 -29.24
CA THR A 3 -18.71 18.92 -28.51
C THR A 3 -18.36 19.73 -27.25
N LEU A 4 -18.96 19.33 -26.15
CA LEU A 4 -18.54 19.76 -24.81
C LEU A 4 -17.08 19.33 -24.62
N GLN A 5 -16.15 20.21 -24.95
CA GLN A 5 -14.80 20.18 -24.38
C GLN A 5 -14.98 20.40 -22.88
N GLN A 6 -15.17 19.31 -22.17
CA GLN A 6 -15.08 19.36 -20.71
C GLN A 6 -13.60 19.61 -20.38
N SER A 7 -13.31 20.88 -20.14
CA SER A 7 -12.09 21.28 -19.43
C SER A 7 -12.03 20.48 -18.13
N PRO A 8 -10.84 20.02 -17.71
CA PRO A 8 -10.71 19.38 -16.40
C PRO A 8 -11.30 20.32 -15.35
N PRO A 9 -12.08 19.80 -14.38
CA PRO A 9 -12.68 20.63 -13.33
C PRO A 9 -11.59 21.46 -12.65
N ALA A 10 -11.86 22.77 -12.48
CA ALA A 10 -10.97 23.68 -11.81
C ALA A 10 -10.66 23.17 -10.40
N GLU A 11 -9.39 23.19 -10.00
CA GLU A 11 -9.00 22.88 -8.63
C GLU A 11 -9.70 23.87 -7.68
N PRO A 12 -10.27 23.41 -6.55
CA PRO A 12 -10.92 24.31 -5.60
C PRO A 12 -9.94 25.38 -5.11
N GLU A 13 -10.38 26.61 -5.02
CA GLU A 13 -9.62 27.72 -4.42
C GLU A 13 -9.17 27.33 -3.01
N GLY A 14 -7.85 27.33 -2.77
CA GLY A 14 -7.24 26.81 -1.53
C GLY A 14 -6.73 25.36 -1.63
N GLY A 15 -6.46 24.87 -2.84
CA GLY A 15 -5.97 23.52 -3.11
C GLY A 15 -4.61 23.17 -2.49
N LEU A 16 -4.27 21.87 -2.59
CA LEU A 16 -2.96 21.34 -2.19
C LEU A 16 -1.84 22.01 -3.00
N ARG A 17 -0.70 22.26 -2.34
CA ARG A 17 0.44 22.93 -3.02
C ARG A 17 1.28 21.94 -3.82
N ARG A 18 1.64 22.28 -5.06
CA ARG A 18 2.53 21.46 -5.94
C ARG A 18 4.00 21.66 -5.58
N ASN A 19 4.44 21.01 -4.51
CA ASN A 19 5.79 21.15 -3.95
C ASN A 19 6.63 19.86 -4.01
N LEU A 20 6.08 18.73 -4.54
CA LEU A 20 6.76 17.46 -4.61
C LEU A 20 7.62 17.35 -5.87
N LYS A 21 8.93 17.14 -5.67
CA LYS A 21 9.92 16.93 -6.74
C LYS A 21 10.03 15.46 -7.11
N LYS A 22 10.62 15.17 -8.28
CA LYS A 22 10.88 13.80 -8.77
C LYS A 22 11.55 12.91 -7.73
N ARG A 23 12.54 13.43 -6.96
CA ARG A 23 13.22 12.64 -5.90
C ARG A 23 12.28 12.21 -4.78
N HIS A 24 11.33 13.09 -4.39
CA HIS A 24 10.35 12.78 -3.36
C HIS A 24 9.41 11.67 -3.84
N LEU A 25 8.86 11.78 -5.05
CA LEU A 25 7.99 10.76 -5.64
C LEU A 25 8.66 9.39 -5.75
N LEU A 26 9.93 9.34 -6.22
CA LEU A 26 10.68 8.10 -6.30
C LEU A 26 10.85 7.43 -4.94
N MET A 27 11.22 8.21 -3.92
CA MET A 27 11.44 7.67 -2.58
C MET A 27 10.13 7.38 -1.84
N MET A 28 9.09 8.21 -1.99
CA MET A 28 7.76 7.93 -1.45
C MET A 28 7.19 6.61 -1.98
N SER A 29 7.36 6.34 -3.28
CA SER A 29 6.84 5.11 -3.89
C SER A 29 7.62 3.87 -3.46
N LEU A 30 8.95 3.95 -3.43
CA LEU A 30 9.79 2.85 -2.95
C LEU A 30 9.59 2.66 -1.44
N GLY A 31 9.59 3.74 -0.68
CA GLY A 31 9.50 3.70 0.76
C GLY A 31 8.11 3.44 1.29
N GLY A 32 7.07 3.94 0.61
CA GLY A 32 5.67 3.63 0.96
C GLY A 32 5.33 2.15 0.75
N THR A 33 5.98 1.51 -0.22
CA THR A 33 5.80 0.08 -0.50
C THR A 33 6.65 -0.79 0.43
N ILE A 34 7.92 -0.43 0.64
CA ILE A 34 8.84 -1.16 1.53
C ILE A 34 8.49 -0.83 2.99
N GLY A 35 7.56 -1.59 3.54
CA GLY A 35 7.01 -1.42 4.88
C GLY A 35 7.06 -2.70 5.70
N THR A 36 6.22 -2.75 6.74
CA THR A 36 6.09 -3.90 7.64
C THR A 36 5.61 -5.15 6.95
N GLY A 37 4.85 -5.03 5.85
CA GLY A 37 4.40 -6.16 5.03
C GLY A 37 5.55 -7.02 4.52
N LEU A 38 6.63 -6.41 4.00
CA LEU A 38 7.82 -7.16 3.58
C LEU A 38 8.63 -7.67 4.77
N PHE A 39 8.93 -6.82 5.75
CA PHE A 39 9.88 -7.18 6.80
C PHE A 39 9.30 -8.10 7.88
N ILE A 40 8.02 -8.00 8.18
CA ILE A 40 7.34 -8.76 9.23
C ILE A 40 6.27 -9.69 8.63
N GLY A 41 5.43 -9.15 7.75
CA GLY A 41 4.30 -9.90 7.16
C GLY A 41 4.71 -11.12 6.36
N ILE A 42 5.92 -11.15 5.81
CA ILE A 42 6.46 -12.29 5.05
C ILE A 42 6.61 -13.56 5.88
N ALA A 43 6.72 -13.46 7.20
CA ALA A 43 6.84 -14.64 8.08
C ALA A 43 5.65 -15.59 7.93
N GLU A 44 4.44 -15.06 7.75
CA GLU A 44 3.23 -15.86 7.57
C GLU A 44 3.23 -16.66 6.26
N PRO A 45 3.45 -16.07 5.05
CA PRO A 45 3.63 -16.86 3.83
C PRO A 45 4.75 -17.89 3.90
N LEU A 46 5.90 -17.56 4.49
CA LEU A 46 7.02 -18.50 4.60
C LEU A 46 6.65 -19.76 5.41
N SER A 47 5.87 -19.60 6.47
CA SER A 47 5.43 -20.71 7.31
C SER A 47 4.24 -21.47 6.72
N SER A 48 3.27 -20.76 6.11
CA SER A 48 2.01 -21.37 5.63
C SER A 48 2.12 -21.97 4.23
N VAL A 49 2.92 -21.40 3.34
CA VAL A 49 3.05 -21.83 1.94
C VAL A 49 4.40 -22.51 1.67
N GLY A 50 5.38 -22.21 2.48
CA GLY A 50 6.76 -22.63 2.30
C GLY A 50 7.58 -21.65 1.43
N PRO A 51 8.92 -21.81 1.41
CA PRO A 51 9.83 -20.86 0.79
C PRO A 51 9.63 -20.67 -0.71
N ALA A 52 9.52 -21.77 -1.46
CA ALA A 52 9.30 -21.72 -2.91
C ALA A 52 7.96 -21.09 -3.28
N GLY A 53 6.88 -21.49 -2.56
CA GLY A 53 5.56 -20.94 -2.77
C GLY A 53 5.48 -19.44 -2.46
N THR A 54 6.15 -18.99 -1.40
CA THR A 54 6.26 -17.57 -1.04
C THR A 54 6.98 -16.77 -2.13
N LEU A 55 8.11 -17.27 -2.64
CA LEU A 55 8.83 -16.62 -3.74
C LEU A 55 7.93 -16.46 -4.98
N LEU A 56 7.22 -17.53 -5.36
CA LEU A 56 6.28 -17.48 -6.49
C LEU A 56 5.13 -16.51 -6.25
N ALA A 57 4.54 -16.49 -5.05
CA ALA A 57 3.47 -15.57 -4.68
C ALA A 57 3.91 -14.10 -4.81
N TYR A 58 5.09 -13.75 -4.31
CA TYR A 58 5.62 -12.39 -4.42
C TYR A 58 5.99 -11.98 -5.84
N LEU A 59 6.58 -12.89 -6.65
CA LEU A 59 6.86 -12.61 -8.06
C LEU A 59 5.55 -12.40 -8.84
N PHE A 60 4.53 -13.22 -8.57
CA PHE A 60 3.23 -13.07 -9.20
C PHE A 60 2.53 -11.77 -8.79
N ALA A 61 2.49 -11.44 -7.49
CA ALA A 61 1.97 -10.18 -6.97
C ALA A 61 2.72 -8.96 -7.54
N GLY A 62 4.05 -9.08 -7.70
CA GLY A 62 4.86 -8.05 -8.35
C GLY A 62 4.44 -7.79 -9.80
N THR A 63 4.09 -8.84 -10.56
CA THR A 63 3.58 -8.67 -11.94
C THR A 63 2.20 -8.00 -11.95
N ILE A 64 1.31 -8.34 -11.01
CA ILE A 64 0.00 -7.69 -10.86
C ILE A 64 0.20 -6.22 -10.51
N MET A 65 1.07 -5.93 -9.55
CA MET A 65 1.43 -4.56 -9.13
C MET A 65 1.96 -3.75 -10.32
N LEU A 66 2.91 -4.28 -11.08
CA LEU A 66 3.47 -3.59 -12.25
C LEU A 66 2.39 -3.27 -13.29
N ALA A 67 1.52 -4.24 -13.59
CA ALA A 67 0.39 -4.04 -14.49
C ALA A 67 -0.58 -2.97 -13.99
N THR A 68 -0.87 -2.98 -12.68
CA THR A 68 -1.71 -1.95 -12.04
C THR A 68 -1.08 -0.56 -12.15
N MET A 69 0.24 -0.47 -11.92
CA MET A 69 0.97 0.80 -12.05
C MET A 69 0.99 1.33 -13.49
N MET A 70 1.06 0.44 -14.48
CA MET A 70 0.93 0.84 -15.89
C MET A 70 -0.46 1.43 -16.18
N CYS A 71 -1.53 0.84 -15.63
CA CYS A 71 -2.89 1.36 -15.77
C CYS A 71 -3.05 2.71 -15.04
N LEU A 72 -2.59 2.79 -13.79
CA LEU A 72 -2.64 4.02 -12.99
C LEU A 72 -1.84 5.14 -13.63
N GLY A 73 -0.68 4.82 -14.19
CA GLY A 73 0.18 5.78 -14.87
C GLY A 73 -0.49 6.47 -16.05
N GLU A 74 -1.25 5.72 -16.83
CA GLU A 74 -2.01 6.28 -17.94
C GLU A 74 -3.08 7.27 -17.47
N LEU A 75 -3.83 6.89 -16.43
CA LEU A 75 -4.85 7.74 -15.82
C LEU A 75 -4.26 8.99 -15.16
N SER A 76 -3.21 8.82 -14.36
CA SER A 76 -2.57 9.92 -13.63
C SER A 76 -1.83 10.90 -14.52
N CYS A 77 -1.35 10.47 -15.70
CA CYS A 77 -0.76 11.36 -16.69
C CYS A 77 -1.83 12.14 -17.45
N ALA A 78 -3.00 11.56 -17.69
CA ALA A 78 -4.13 12.22 -18.34
C ALA A 78 -4.87 13.17 -17.40
N PHE A 79 -5.09 12.76 -16.16
CA PHE A 79 -5.88 13.44 -15.14
C PHE A 79 -5.15 13.47 -13.79
N PRO A 80 -4.12 14.33 -13.59
CA PRO A 80 -3.42 14.42 -12.32
C PRO A 80 -4.35 14.94 -11.22
N HIS A 81 -4.68 14.08 -10.23
CA HIS A 81 -5.59 14.43 -9.15
C HIS A 81 -5.22 13.68 -7.85
N SER A 82 -5.29 14.36 -6.70
CA SER A 82 -4.90 13.80 -5.40
C SER A 82 -5.86 12.70 -4.90
N GLY A 83 -7.10 12.64 -5.41
CA GLY A 83 -8.03 11.55 -5.19
C GLY A 83 -7.72 10.28 -5.97
N SER A 84 -6.80 10.38 -6.98
CA SER A 84 -6.35 9.24 -7.76
C SER A 84 -7.51 8.37 -8.27
N PHE A 85 -7.44 7.06 -8.09
CA PHE A 85 -8.43 6.12 -8.62
C PHE A 85 -9.87 6.32 -8.08
N GLN A 86 -10.06 6.91 -6.90
CA GLN A 86 -11.38 7.30 -6.40
C GLN A 86 -12.01 8.37 -7.33
N HIS A 87 -11.25 9.40 -7.68
CA HIS A 87 -11.69 10.43 -8.63
C HIS A 87 -11.90 9.85 -10.04
N TYR A 88 -11.00 8.97 -10.50
CA TYR A 88 -11.18 8.28 -11.79
C TYR A 88 -12.41 7.38 -11.80
N ALA A 89 -12.77 6.77 -10.67
CA ALA A 89 -14.00 6.02 -10.54
C ALA A 89 -15.23 6.93 -10.70
N LEU A 90 -15.18 8.17 -10.22
CA LEU A 90 -16.24 9.15 -10.45
C LEU A 90 -16.41 9.50 -11.94
N MET A 91 -15.30 9.53 -12.70
CA MET A 91 -15.30 9.87 -14.13
C MET A 91 -15.73 8.70 -15.02
N PHE A 92 -15.29 7.48 -14.71
CA PHE A 92 -15.37 6.34 -15.64
C PHE A 92 -16.27 5.20 -15.19
N MET A 93 -16.75 5.19 -13.93
CA MET A 93 -17.71 4.19 -13.48
C MET A 93 -19.15 4.61 -13.78
N PRO A 94 -20.06 3.63 -14.00
CA PRO A 94 -21.46 3.93 -14.32
C PRO A 94 -22.22 4.68 -13.22
N SER A 95 -21.78 4.54 -11.98
CA SER A 95 -22.44 5.13 -10.82
C SER A 95 -21.46 5.80 -9.88
N PRO A 96 -21.76 7.01 -9.38
CA PRO A 96 -20.98 7.68 -8.33
C PRO A 96 -20.89 6.87 -7.03
N CYS A 97 -21.83 5.93 -6.80
CA CYS A 97 -21.84 5.04 -5.65
C CYS A 97 -20.55 4.24 -5.53
N TRP A 98 -19.97 3.77 -6.64
CA TRP A 98 -18.70 3.04 -6.61
C TRP A 98 -17.55 3.93 -6.15
N SER A 99 -17.46 5.15 -6.70
CA SER A 99 -16.46 6.14 -6.29
C SER A 99 -16.54 6.47 -4.80
N TYR A 100 -17.77 6.67 -4.30
CA TYR A 100 -18.04 6.86 -2.87
C TYR A 100 -17.54 5.66 -2.05
N THR A 101 -17.95 4.45 -2.44
CA THR A 101 -17.67 3.22 -1.71
C THR A 101 -16.16 2.94 -1.67
N ILE A 102 -15.47 2.99 -2.82
CA ILE A 102 -14.04 2.72 -2.87
C ILE A 102 -13.22 3.79 -2.13
N GLY A 103 -13.66 5.05 -2.14
CA GLY A 103 -13.01 6.12 -1.39
C GLY A 103 -13.03 5.86 0.11
N TRP A 104 -14.19 5.53 0.68
CA TRP A 104 -14.31 5.21 2.10
C TRP A 104 -13.60 3.92 2.48
N LEU A 105 -13.73 2.84 1.70
CA LEU A 105 -13.01 1.60 1.95
C LEU A 105 -11.51 1.82 1.97
N TYR A 106 -10.97 2.56 1.00
CA TYR A 106 -9.54 2.83 0.91
C TYR A 106 -9.06 3.74 2.03
N TRP A 107 -9.85 4.72 2.45
CA TRP A 107 -9.52 5.53 3.63
C TRP A 107 -9.43 4.69 4.90
N PHE A 108 -10.42 3.82 5.16
CA PHE A 108 -10.38 2.88 6.27
C PHE A 108 -9.19 1.91 6.18
N SER A 109 -8.89 1.42 4.99
CA SER A 109 -7.72 0.56 4.73
C SER A 109 -6.42 1.25 5.17
N TRP A 110 -6.24 2.53 4.86
CA TRP A 110 -5.08 3.29 5.32
C TRP A 110 -5.08 3.56 6.83
N VAL A 111 -6.23 3.73 7.46
CA VAL A 111 -6.34 3.80 8.93
C VAL A 111 -5.90 2.48 9.58
N PHE A 112 -6.30 1.35 9.01
CA PHE A 112 -5.89 0.03 9.50
C PHE A 112 -4.41 -0.25 9.22
N SER A 113 -3.90 0.14 8.06
CA SER A 113 -2.46 0.07 7.77
C SER A 113 -1.66 0.91 8.77
N LEU A 114 -2.08 2.14 9.06
CA LEU A 114 -1.47 2.98 10.09
C LEU A 114 -1.47 2.28 11.46
N ALA A 115 -2.59 1.69 11.86
CA ALA A 115 -2.67 0.97 13.13
C ALA A 115 -1.77 -0.28 13.15
N ALA A 116 -1.64 -1.00 12.02
CA ALA A 116 -0.73 -2.13 11.88
C ALA A 116 0.74 -1.71 12.00
N ASP A 117 1.13 -0.64 11.29
CA ASP A 117 2.49 -0.13 11.32
C ASP A 117 2.87 0.43 12.70
N LEU A 118 1.94 1.13 13.37
CA LEU A 118 2.12 1.57 14.76
C LEU A 118 2.29 0.39 15.72
N THR A 119 1.49 -0.68 15.52
CA THR A 119 1.57 -1.90 16.33
C THR A 119 2.92 -2.58 16.13
N ALA A 120 3.39 -2.70 14.89
CA ALA A 120 4.68 -3.27 14.57
C ALA A 120 5.83 -2.44 15.17
N ALA A 121 5.81 -1.12 15.00
CA ALA A 121 6.80 -0.22 15.57
C ALA A 121 6.79 -0.27 17.11
N GLY A 122 5.60 -0.26 17.73
CA GLY A 122 5.45 -0.37 19.17
C GLY A 122 5.95 -1.70 19.72
N PHE A 123 5.70 -2.82 19.03
CA PHE A 123 6.20 -4.13 19.40
C PHE A 123 7.74 -4.19 19.35
N ILE A 124 8.36 -3.64 18.31
CA ILE A 124 9.82 -3.57 18.19
C ILE A 124 10.40 -2.66 19.29
N ALA A 125 9.81 -1.49 19.53
CA ALA A 125 10.28 -0.59 20.59
C ALA A 125 10.20 -1.24 21.99
N HIS A 126 9.17 -2.04 22.25
CA HIS A 126 9.00 -2.80 23.48
C HIS A 126 10.14 -3.81 23.71
N GLN A 127 10.73 -4.39 22.64
CA GLN A 127 11.88 -5.30 22.79
C GLN A 127 13.11 -4.59 23.39
N PHE A 128 13.31 -3.30 23.06
CA PHE A 128 14.39 -2.49 23.62
C PHE A 128 14.07 -1.92 24.99
N PHE A 129 12.79 -1.64 25.27
CA PHE A 129 12.32 -1.05 26.51
C PHE A 129 11.15 -1.86 27.11
N PRO A 130 11.42 -3.05 27.68
CA PRO A 130 10.35 -3.96 28.17
C PRO A 130 9.48 -3.38 29.27
N ALA A 131 9.95 -2.38 30.01
CA ALA A 131 9.19 -1.71 31.04
C ALA A 131 8.02 -0.86 30.51
N VAL A 132 8.05 -0.48 29.23
CA VAL A 132 7.02 0.36 28.60
C VAL A 132 6.10 -0.50 27.75
N PRO A 133 4.80 -0.52 28.00
CA PRO A 133 3.84 -1.30 27.23
C PRO A 133 3.76 -0.87 25.75
N VAL A 134 3.48 -1.82 24.84
CA VAL A 134 3.38 -1.60 23.38
C VAL A 134 2.44 -0.44 23.03
N TYR A 135 1.26 -0.37 23.64
CA TYR A 135 0.27 0.69 23.35
C TYR A 135 0.78 2.10 23.65
N MET A 136 1.71 2.28 24.60
CA MET A 136 2.30 3.59 24.88
C MET A 136 3.23 4.04 23.76
N PHE A 137 4.01 3.12 23.18
CA PHE A 137 4.81 3.40 22.00
C PHE A 137 3.94 3.73 20.79
N CYS A 138 2.85 2.98 20.57
CA CYS A 138 1.88 3.28 19.51
C CYS A 138 1.35 4.71 19.63
N LEU A 139 0.95 5.12 20.86
CA LEU A 139 0.44 6.46 21.11
C LEU A 139 1.52 7.54 20.87
N ALA A 140 2.72 7.35 21.39
CA ALA A 140 3.81 8.32 21.25
C ALA A 140 4.19 8.52 19.79
N ILE A 141 4.36 7.42 19.02
CA ILE A 141 4.69 7.48 17.60
C ILE A 141 3.56 8.15 16.81
N LEU A 142 2.29 7.81 17.09
CA LEU A 142 1.13 8.44 16.44
C LEU A 142 1.11 9.95 16.65
N LEU A 143 1.34 10.43 17.87
CA LEU A 143 1.37 11.86 18.18
C LEU A 143 2.50 12.59 17.45
N ILE A 144 3.70 12.01 17.42
CA ILE A 144 4.86 12.56 16.70
C ILE A 144 4.58 12.66 15.20
N LEU A 145 4.10 11.57 14.57
CA LEU A 145 3.82 11.53 13.16
C LEU A 145 2.67 12.47 12.77
N THR A 146 1.64 12.57 13.62
CA THR A 146 0.54 13.53 13.43
C THR A 146 1.08 14.96 13.44
N ALA A 147 1.93 15.31 14.42
CA ALA A 147 2.54 16.62 14.49
C ALA A 147 3.38 16.95 13.24
N ILE A 148 4.19 16.00 12.73
CA ILE A 148 4.97 16.16 11.50
C ILE A 148 4.05 16.42 10.30
N ASN A 149 2.98 15.64 10.13
CA ASN A 149 2.06 15.75 9.01
C ASN A 149 1.22 17.04 9.03
N LEU A 150 1.04 17.69 10.19
CA LEU A 150 0.36 18.98 10.31
C LEU A 150 1.19 20.16 9.82
N THR A 151 2.49 19.99 9.55
CA THR A 151 3.38 21.09 9.13
C THR A 151 3.26 21.43 7.64
N SER A 152 3.77 20.60 6.76
CA SER A 152 3.69 20.78 5.30
C SER A 152 3.93 19.49 4.50
N ALA A 153 3.44 19.44 3.26
CA ALA A 153 3.72 18.34 2.33
C ALA A 153 5.23 18.22 1.99
N LYS A 154 5.97 19.34 2.00
CA LYS A 154 7.42 19.34 1.79
C LYS A 154 8.15 18.66 2.95
N SER A 155 7.77 18.97 4.20
CA SER A 155 8.36 18.33 5.39
C SER A 155 8.10 16.82 5.40
N PHE A 156 6.89 16.40 5.03
CA PHE A 156 6.56 14.99 4.82
C PHE A 156 7.49 14.37 3.76
N GLY A 157 7.60 15.00 2.57
CA GLY A 157 8.41 14.47 1.47
C GLY A 157 9.90 14.34 1.78
N GLU A 158 10.49 15.29 2.53
CA GLU A 158 11.90 15.20 2.97
C GLU A 158 12.10 14.12 4.03
N CYS A 159 11.19 14.02 5.00
CA CYS A 159 11.23 12.94 6.01
C CYS A 159 11.16 11.56 5.35
N GLU A 160 10.19 11.37 4.46
CA GLU A 160 10.00 10.11 3.74
C GLU A 160 11.18 9.79 2.80
N TYR A 161 11.81 10.79 2.21
CA TYR A 161 13.01 10.59 1.39
C TYR A 161 14.14 9.91 2.18
N TRP A 162 14.45 10.40 3.38
CA TRP A 162 15.53 9.84 4.19
C TRP A 162 15.17 8.49 4.80
N LEU A 163 13.95 8.32 5.32
CA LEU A 163 13.50 7.04 5.84
C LEU A 163 13.46 5.96 4.74
N SER A 164 13.06 6.32 3.53
CA SER A 164 13.06 5.41 2.38
C SER A 164 14.47 5.05 1.92
N ALA A 165 15.40 5.99 1.97
CA ALA A 165 16.80 5.73 1.63
C ALA A 165 17.43 4.68 2.57
N ILE A 166 17.13 4.77 3.87
CA ILE A 166 17.56 3.78 4.88
C ILE A 166 17.01 2.39 4.53
N LYS A 167 15.71 2.28 4.19
CA LYS A 167 15.06 1.00 3.83
C LYS A 167 15.68 0.37 2.58
N VAL A 168 15.86 1.15 1.53
CA VAL A 168 16.46 0.68 0.27
C VAL A 168 17.90 0.21 0.51
N PHE A 169 18.68 1.00 1.25
CA PHE A 169 20.06 0.62 1.61
C PHE A 169 20.09 -0.70 2.39
N ALA A 170 19.20 -0.86 3.36
CA ALA A 170 19.13 -2.08 4.18
C ALA A 170 18.75 -3.32 3.36
N ILE A 171 17.83 -3.20 2.38
CA ILE A 171 17.49 -4.33 1.49
C ILE A 171 18.68 -4.69 0.61
N VAL A 172 19.40 -3.72 0.06
CA VAL A 172 20.60 -3.98 -0.74
C VAL A 172 21.66 -4.67 0.11
N LEU A 173 21.89 -4.17 1.34
CA LEU A 173 22.81 -4.79 2.28
C LEU A 173 22.40 -6.23 2.62
N PHE A 174 21.10 -6.46 2.85
CA PHE A 174 20.54 -7.78 3.11
C PHE A 174 20.80 -8.75 1.94
N ILE A 175 20.53 -8.31 0.71
CA ILE A 175 20.76 -9.14 -0.49
C ILE A 175 22.25 -9.48 -0.63
N CYS A 176 23.15 -8.51 -0.41
CA CYS A 176 24.59 -8.74 -0.46
C CYS A 176 25.07 -9.70 0.65
N ALA A 177 24.65 -9.46 1.90
CA ALA A 177 25.01 -10.31 3.04
C ALA A 177 24.46 -11.74 2.88
N GLY A 178 23.21 -11.87 2.45
CA GLY A 178 22.59 -13.16 2.16
C GLY A 178 23.28 -13.90 1.02
N GLY A 179 23.69 -13.18 -0.02
CA GLY A 179 24.48 -13.75 -1.13
C GLY A 179 25.83 -14.29 -0.66
N VAL A 180 26.55 -13.56 0.19
CA VAL A 180 27.82 -14.02 0.80
C VAL A 180 27.57 -15.25 1.69
N MET A 181 26.50 -15.23 2.49
CA MET A 181 26.12 -16.36 3.34
C MET A 181 25.82 -17.62 2.50
N ILE A 182 25.03 -17.49 1.44
CA ILE A 182 24.73 -18.59 0.51
C ILE A 182 26.02 -19.13 -0.11
N TYR A 183 26.91 -18.24 -0.59
CA TYR A 183 28.18 -18.64 -1.18
C TYR A 183 29.06 -19.43 -0.18
N SER A 184 29.13 -18.96 1.08
CA SER A 184 29.84 -19.67 2.14
C SER A 184 29.24 -21.05 2.44
N LEU A 185 27.91 -21.15 2.49
CA LEU A 185 27.18 -22.40 2.75
C LEU A 185 27.34 -23.41 1.60
N MET A 186 27.39 -22.98 0.35
CA MET A 186 27.61 -23.86 -0.82
C MET A 186 28.96 -24.61 -0.78
N GLY A 187 29.93 -24.14 0.00
CA GLY A 187 31.19 -24.84 0.25
C GLY A 187 31.11 -26.00 1.24
N HIS A 188 30.01 -26.20 1.95
CA HIS A 188 29.79 -27.25 2.92
C HIS A 188 28.95 -28.39 2.33
N SER A 189 29.39 -29.63 2.43
CA SER A 189 28.74 -30.81 1.86
C SER A 189 27.34 -31.09 2.43
N ASP A 190 27.07 -30.59 3.64
CA ASP A 190 25.86 -30.88 4.40
C ASP A 190 24.78 -29.79 4.24
N TRP A 191 25.08 -28.72 3.49
CA TRP A 191 24.10 -27.66 3.25
C TRP A 191 23.15 -28.02 2.11
N HIS A 192 21.86 -27.95 2.41
CA HIS A 192 20.80 -28.10 1.43
C HIS A 192 19.94 -26.81 1.41
N PRO A 193 19.64 -26.25 0.22
CA PRO A 193 18.74 -25.09 0.10
C PRO A 193 17.37 -25.38 0.73
N THR A 194 16.84 -24.44 1.53
CA THR A 194 15.54 -24.56 2.20
C THR A 194 14.34 -24.41 1.28
N LEU A 195 14.54 -24.37 -0.05
CA LEU A 195 13.47 -24.22 -1.04
C LEU A 195 12.38 -25.29 -0.97
N LYS A 196 12.73 -26.49 -0.52
CA LYS A 196 11.79 -27.61 -0.33
C LYS A 196 11.67 -27.92 1.13
N THR A 197 10.42 -28.11 1.57
CA THR A 197 10.08 -28.59 2.90
C THR A 197 9.76 -30.06 2.81
N ASP A 198 10.45 -30.93 3.57
CA ASP A 198 10.27 -32.38 3.51
C ASP A 198 10.27 -32.96 2.09
N GLY A 199 11.12 -32.40 1.22
CA GLY A 199 11.21 -32.77 -0.20
C GLY A 199 10.09 -32.20 -1.11
N MET A 200 9.13 -31.48 -0.56
CA MET A 200 7.99 -30.90 -1.29
C MET A 200 8.19 -29.40 -1.56
N TRP A 201 7.79 -28.95 -2.76
CA TRP A 201 7.78 -27.54 -3.14
C TRP A 201 6.66 -26.76 -2.45
N PHE A 202 5.54 -27.41 -2.16
CA PHE A 202 4.33 -26.85 -1.55
C PHE A 202 3.86 -27.77 -0.42
N PRO A 203 4.42 -27.62 0.79
CA PRO A 203 4.18 -28.56 1.90
C PRO A 203 2.72 -28.61 2.36
N HIS A 204 1.97 -27.51 2.19
CA HIS A 204 0.56 -27.42 2.59
C HIS A 204 -0.41 -27.30 1.40
N GLY A 205 0.06 -27.64 0.18
CA GLY A 205 -0.73 -27.53 -1.05
C GLY A 205 -0.54 -26.19 -1.77
N TRP A 206 -0.72 -26.21 -3.09
CA TRP A 206 -0.57 -25.02 -3.94
C TRP A 206 -1.68 -23.98 -3.71
N GLU A 207 -2.85 -24.40 -3.23
CA GLU A 207 -4.00 -23.55 -2.90
C GLU A 207 -3.68 -22.55 -1.79
N GLN A 208 -2.73 -22.86 -0.91
CA GLN A 208 -2.27 -21.93 0.13
C GLN A 208 -1.59 -20.68 -0.44
N ILE A 209 -1.05 -20.77 -1.65
CA ILE A 209 -0.53 -19.59 -2.36
C ILE A 209 -1.64 -18.55 -2.55
N VAL A 210 -2.83 -18.98 -2.98
CA VAL A 210 -3.96 -18.07 -3.21
C VAL A 210 -4.46 -17.47 -1.89
N VAL A 211 -4.48 -18.28 -0.83
CA VAL A 211 -4.92 -17.84 0.51
C VAL A 211 -4.00 -16.75 1.08
N CYS A 212 -2.68 -16.90 0.93
CA CYS A 212 -1.73 -15.91 1.46
C CYS A 212 -1.60 -14.65 0.58
N MET A 213 -2.17 -14.66 -0.64
CA MET A 213 -2.01 -13.55 -1.59
C MET A 213 -2.48 -12.20 -1.06
N THR A 214 -3.45 -12.13 -0.15
CA THR A 214 -3.89 -10.86 0.45
C THR A 214 -2.80 -10.22 1.30
N ILE A 215 -2.07 -11.02 2.09
CA ILE A 215 -0.91 -10.57 2.86
C ILE A 215 0.22 -10.15 1.92
N VAL A 216 0.42 -10.93 0.84
CA VAL A 216 1.43 -10.61 -0.18
C VAL A 216 1.07 -9.31 -0.92
N ILE A 217 -0.19 -9.11 -1.32
CA ILE A 217 -0.66 -7.86 -1.95
C ILE A 217 -0.47 -6.67 -1.00
N TYR A 218 -0.76 -6.83 0.30
CA TYR A 218 -0.49 -5.80 1.29
C TYR A 218 0.97 -5.33 1.25
N SER A 219 1.93 -6.25 1.08
CA SER A 219 3.35 -5.91 0.99
C SER A 219 3.71 -5.03 -0.21
N PHE A 220 2.84 -4.94 -1.24
CA PHE A 220 2.99 -4.09 -2.40
C PHE A 220 2.13 -2.82 -2.35
N GLN A 221 1.23 -2.70 -1.36
CA GLN A 221 0.44 -1.47 -1.19
C GLN A 221 1.34 -0.29 -0.86
N GLY A 222 0.85 0.90 -1.21
CA GLY A 222 1.63 2.13 -1.12
C GLY A 222 2.32 2.53 -2.43
N VAL A 223 2.47 1.61 -3.39
CA VAL A 223 2.98 1.97 -4.71
C VAL A 223 2.05 2.94 -5.45
N GLU A 224 0.75 2.82 -5.25
CA GLU A 224 -0.30 3.69 -5.80
C GLU A 224 -0.31 5.11 -5.21
N LEU A 225 0.46 5.37 -4.13
CA LEU A 225 0.69 6.72 -3.60
C LEU A 225 1.22 7.71 -4.65
N VAL A 226 1.92 7.22 -5.67
CA VAL A 226 2.31 8.04 -6.83
C VAL A 226 1.09 8.68 -7.48
N GLY A 227 -0.01 7.96 -7.58
CA GLY A 227 -1.28 8.47 -8.10
C GLY A 227 -1.86 9.58 -7.22
N ASN A 228 -1.85 9.39 -5.90
CA ASN A 228 -2.32 10.40 -4.94
C ASN A 228 -1.40 11.64 -4.93
N ALA A 229 -0.09 11.42 -5.02
CA ALA A 229 0.89 12.49 -5.08
C ALA A 229 0.91 13.25 -6.42
N ALA A 230 0.23 12.74 -7.46
CA ALA A 230 0.16 13.38 -8.77
C ALA A 230 -0.39 14.81 -8.71
N GLY A 231 -1.39 15.06 -7.84
CA GLY A 231 -1.96 16.40 -7.64
C GLY A 231 -1.00 17.40 -6.97
N GLU A 232 -0.05 16.93 -6.16
CA GLU A 232 0.96 17.76 -5.46
C GLU A 232 2.32 17.77 -6.16
N THR A 233 2.44 17.16 -7.37
CA THR A 233 3.68 17.00 -8.12
C THR A 233 3.96 18.18 -9.04
N GLU A 234 5.21 18.66 -9.06
CA GLU A 234 5.69 19.61 -10.07
C GLU A 234 5.72 18.89 -11.45
N SER A 235 5.07 19.46 -12.48
CA SER A 235 5.07 18.92 -13.85
C SER A 235 4.73 17.42 -13.96
N PRO A 236 3.55 16.97 -13.52
CA PRO A 236 3.21 15.55 -13.39
C PRO A 236 3.32 14.79 -14.73
N HIS A 237 2.98 15.42 -15.85
CA HIS A 237 3.02 14.79 -17.18
C HIS A 237 4.42 14.33 -17.63
N ILE A 238 5.48 14.95 -17.11
CA ILE A 238 6.88 14.61 -17.45
C ILE A 238 7.45 13.61 -16.46
N ILE A 239 7.09 13.74 -15.18
CA ILE A 239 7.70 12.99 -14.08
C ILE A 239 7.06 11.62 -13.94
N LEU A 240 5.72 11.53 -13.94
CA LEU A 240 4.99 10.29 -13.65
C LEU A 240 5.35 9.12 -14.58
N PRO A 241 5.41 9.25 -15.92
CA PRO A 241 5.72 8.13 -16.80
C PRO A 241 7.06 7.49 -16.50
N LYS A 242 8.07 8.32 -16.21
CA LYS A 242 9.45 7.86 -15.91
C LYS A 242 9.56 7.20 -14.54
N VAL A 243 8.76 7.67 -13.59
CA VAL A 243 8.75 7.19 -12.21
C VAL A 243 8.07 5.83 -12.12
N ILE A 244 6.90 5.68 -12.72
CA ILE A 244 6.03 4.51 -12.58
C ILE A 244 6.70 3.22 -13.05
N LEU A 245 7.21 3.17 -14.28
CA LEU A 245 7.89 1.97 -14.80
C LEU A 245 9.16 1.65 -14.01
N GLY A 246 9.96 2.68 -13.72
CA GLY A 246 11.21 2.50 -12.99
C GLY A 246 11.02 1.98 -11.57
N ILE A 247 9.93 2.39 -10.89
CA ILE A 247 9.61 1.92 -9.54
C ILE A 247 9.16 0.47 -9.57
N GLY A 248 8.21 0.11 -10.43
CA GLY A 248 7.67 -1.24 -10.49
C GLY A 248 8.76 -2.31 -10.68
N LEU A 249 9.67 -2.08 -11.62
CA LEU A 249 10.79 -2.99 -11.87
C LEU A 249 11.75 -3.08 -10.66
N ARG A 250 12.03 -1.97 -9.98
CA ARG A 250 12.92 -1.96 -8.80
C ARG A 250 12.30 -2.72 -7.64
N ILE A 251 10.99 -2.55 -7.40
CA ILE A 251 10.30 -3.27 -6.33
C ILE A 251 10.31 -4.77 -6.60
N ILE A 252 10.00 -5.21 -7.82
CA ILE A 252 10.07 -6.64 -8.18
C ILE A 252 11.47 -7.18 -7.96
N LEU A 253 12.51 -6.44 -8.38
CA LEU A 253 13.89 -6.85 -8.22
C LEU A 253 14.29 -6.95 -6.74
N PHE A 254 14.01 -5.92 -5.93
CA PHE A 254 14.36 -5.92 -4.51
C PHE A 254 13.61 -6.99 -3.73
N TYR A 255 12.30 -7.13 -3.97
CA TYR A 255 11.50 -8.15 -3.31
C TYR A 255 11.90 -9.55 -3.78
N GLY A 256 12.01 -9.76 -5.09
CA GLY A 256 12.39 -11.05 -5.65
C GLY A 256 13.73 -11.55 -5.12
N LEU A 257 14.75 -10.69 -5.12
CA LEU A 257 16.08 -11.05 -4.61
C LEU A 257 16.11 -11.25 -3.08
N ALA A 258 15.45 -10.36 -2.32
CA ALA A 258 15.43 -10.50 -0.87
C ALA A 258 14.67 -11.77 -0.44
N ILE A 259 13.55 -12.08 -1.10
CA ILE A 259 12.76 -13.27 -0.82
C ILE A 259 13.47 -14.54 -1.30
N ALA A 260 14.21 -14.47 -2.42
CA ALA A 260 15.06 -15.58 -2.85
C ALA A 260 16.14 -15.92 -1.82
N VAL A 261 16.77 -14.91 -1.22
CA VAL A 261 17.72 -15.12 -0.10
C VAL A 261 17.01 -15.81 1.07
N LEU A 262 15.84 -15.30 1.51
CA LEU A 262 15.08 -15.91 2.59
C LEU A 262 14.69 -17.35 2.26
N ALA A 263 14.21 -17.59 1.04
CA ALA A 263 13.78 -18.92 0.59
C ALA A 263 14.94 -19.95 0.55
N LEU A 264 16.17 -19.49 0.41
CA LEU A 264 17.35 -20.35 0.38
C LEU A 264 17.97 -20.62 1.75
N VAL A 265 17.75 -19.71 2.72
CA VAL A 265 18.52 -19.70 3.99
C VAL A 265 17.62 -19.83 5.22
N TYR A 266 16.40 -19.27 5.18
CA TYR A 266 15.53 -19.20 6.36
C TYR A 266 14.84 -20.55 6.63
N PRO A 267 15.01 -21.15 7.83
CA PRO A 267 14.32 -22.38 8.19
C PRO A 267 12.82 -22.13 8.35
N HIS A 268 12.02 -22.72 7.47
CA HIS A 268 10.55 -22.53 7.43
C HIS A 268 9.81 -23.16 8.63
N GLU A 269 10.45 -24.09 9.35
CA GLU A 269 9.91 -24.74 10.56
C GLU A 269 9.84 -23.77 11.76
N LEU A 270 10.52 -22.61 11.66
CA LEU A 270 10.43 -21.62 12.71
C LEU A 270 9.04 -20.98 12.64
N THR A 271 8.18 -21.35 13.60
CA THR A 271 6.93 -20.64 13.82
C THR A 271 7.21 -19.14 14.02
N PRO A 272 6.37 -18.24 13.51
CA PRO A 272 6.56 -16.79 13.64
C PRO A 272 6.51 -16.38 15.12
N ASN A 273 7.65 -16.39 15.81
CA ASN A 273 7.77 -15.94 17.20
C ASN A 273 7.82 -14.41 17.31
N GLY A 274 7.21 -13.69 16.34
CA GLY A 274 7.24 -12.23 16.29
C GLY A 274 8.57 -11.65 15.81
N GLN A 275 9.59 -12.47 15.53
CA GLN A 275 10.84 -12.02 14.93
C GLN A 275 10.73 -11.97 13.41
N SER A 276 11.29 -10.90 12.82
CA SER A 276 11.40 -10.79 11.37
C SER A 276 12.37 -11.85 10.81
N PRO A 277 12.02 -12.55 9.71
CA PRO A 277 12.96 -13.42 9.02
C PRO A 277 14.26 -12.72 8.58
N PHE A 278 14.20 -11.43 8.29
CA PHE A 278 15.38 -10.61 7.97
C PHE A 278 16.33 -10.48 9.17
N VAL A 279 15.81 -10.27 10.37
CA VAL A 279 16.62 -10.22 11.61
C VAL A 279 17.27 -11.56 11.86
N TRP A 280 16.55 -12.66 11.64
CA TRP A 280 17.07 -14.01 11.81
C TRP A 280 18.30 -14.26 10.91
N VAL A 281 18.24 -13.89 9.62
CA VAL A 281 19.38 -14.06 8.70
C VAL A 281 20.59 -13.27 9.18
N PHE A 282 20.42 -12.03 9.63
CA PHE A 282 21.52 -11.23 10.15
C PHE A 282 22.09 -11.77 11.47
N SER A 283 21.28 -12.33 12.36
CA SER A 283 21.76 -12.96 13.59
C SER A 283 22.66 -14.19 13.32
N HIS A 284 22.42 -14.88 12.17
CA HIS A 284 23.20 -16.06 11.76
C HIS A 284 24.33 -15.74 10.77
N ALA A 285 24.43 -14.48 10.32
CA ALA A 285 25.50 -14.04 9.42
C ALA A 285 26.86 -13.85 10.11
N GLY A 286 26.98 -14.07 11.42
CA GLY A 286 28.22 -13.98 12.19
C GLY A 286 28.76 -12.55 12.38
N ILE A 287 27.95 -11.52 12.10
CA ILE A 287 28.32 -10.11 12.26
C ILE A 287 27.75 -9.59 13.58
N PRO A 288 28.57 -9.24 14.58
CA PRO A 288 28.08 -8.74 15.86
C PRO A 288 27.22 -7.49 15.71
N GLY A 289 26.00 -7.48 16.31
CA GLY A 289 25.10 -6.34 16.30
C GLY A 289 24.32 -6.13 15.00
N ALA A 290 24.48 -6.98 13.99
CA ALA A 290 23.77 -6.87 12.71
C ALA A 290 22.26 -7.12 12.87
N ASP A 291 21.86 -7.99 13.76
CA ASP A 291 20.47 -8.25 14.19
C ASP A 291 19.81 -7.01 14.79
N THR A 292 20.50 -6.35 15.71
CA THR A 292 20.06 -5.09 16.34
C THR A 292 19.93 -3.97 15.30
N LEU A 293 20.91 -3.83 14.41
CA LEU A 293 20.85 -2.85 13.33
C LEU A 293 19.65 -3.11 12.41
N MET A 294 19.43 -4.37 12.01
CA MET A 294 18.28 -4.72 11.17
C MET A 294 16.96 -4.49 11.88
N THR A 295 16.86 -4.75 13.17
CA THR A 295 15.68 -4.44 14.00
C THR A 295 15.38 -2.95 14.01
N LEU A 296 16.39 -2.09 14.13
CA LEU A 296 16.24 -0.63 14.04
C LEU A 296 15.82 -0.17 12.65
N VAL A 297 16.33 -0.81 11.60
CA VAL A 297 15.88 -0.55 10.22
C VAL A 297 14.39 -0.91 10.06
N ILE A 298 13.94 -2.05 10.56
CA ILE A 298 12.54 -2.45 10.50
C ILE A 298 11.65 -1.50 11.30
N PHE A 299 12.11 -1.05 12.47
CA PHE A 299 11.44 0.00 13.23
C PHE A 299 11.28 1.28 12.40
N SER A 300 12.36 1.75 11.76
CA SER A 300 12.32 2.95 10.90
C SER A 300 11.38 2.74 9.71
N ALA A 301 11.32 1.52 9.16
CA ALA A 301 10.42 1.17 8.06
C ALA A 301 8.94 1.21 8.49
N ALA A 302 8.62 0.71 9.68
CA ALA A 302 7.27 0.78 10.24
C ALA A 302 6.84 2.24 10.50
N VAL A 303 7.71 3.05 11.09
CA VAL A 303 7.46 4.48 11.32
C VAL A 303 7.24 5.24 10.00
N SER A 304 8.04 4.95 8.97
CA SER A 304 7.90 5.55 7.65
C SER A 304 6.60 5.12 6.96
N ALA A 305 6.23 3.84 7.03
CA ALA A 305 4.97 3.35 6.48
C ALA A 305 3.76 4.01 7.17
N ALA A 306 3.79 4.12 8.51
CA ALA A 306 2.79 4.85 9.29
C ALA A 306 2.68 6.33 8.88
N ASN A 307 3.82 7.00 8.62
CA ASN A 307 3.86 8.37 8.13
C ASN A 307 3.19 8.51 6.75
N SER A 308 3.49 7.59 5.84
CA SER A 308 2.88 7.53 4.50
C SER A 308 1.38 7.23 4.57
N ALA A 309 0.93 6.41 5.54
CA ALA A 309 -0.48 6.10 5.74
C ALA A 309 -1.30 7.33 6.18
N ILE A 310 -0.76 8.19 7.06
CA ILE A 310 -1.38 9.47 7.44
C ILE A 310 -1.47 10.39 6.21
N TYR A 311 -0.43 10.45 5.39
CA TYR A 311 -0.43 11.25 4.16
C TYR A 311 -1.51 10.77 3.19
N ALA A 312 -1.51 9.48 2.84
CA ALA A 312 -2.44 8.91 1.86
C ALA A 312 -3.91 9.06 2.28
N SER A 313 -4.23 8.68 3.52
CA SER A 313 -5.59 8.74 4.05
C SER A 313 -6.13 10.18 4.09
N SER A 314 -5.32 11.13 4.52
CA SER A 314 -5.75 12.53 4.61
C SER A 314 -6.02 13.15 3.23
N ARG A 315 -5.25 12.81 2.19
CA ARG A 315 -5.48 13.29 0.81
C ARG A 315 -6.69 12.63 0.18
N MET A 316 -6.92 11.35 0.45
CA MET A 316 -8.14 10.67 0.02
C MET A 316 -9.38 11.35 0.61
N LEU A 317 -9.39 11.61 1.91
CA LEU A 317 -10.53 12.23 2.58
C LEU A 317 -10.74 13.68 2.13
N TRP A 318 -9.65 14.41 1.88
CA TRP A 318 -9.68 15.76 1.29
C TRP A 318 -10.34 15.76 -0.09
N SER A 319 -9.93 14.84 -0.98
CA SER A 319 -10.51 14.67 -2.31
C SER A 319 -12.00 14.33 -2.24
N MET A 320 -12.37 13.38 -1.37
CA MET A 320 -13.77 13.00 -1.19
C MET A 320 -14.65 14.16 -0.69
N ALA A 321 -14.09 15.07 0.12
CA ALA A 321 -14.79 16.27 0.55
C ALA A 321 -14.99 17.24 -0.63
N GLY A 322 -14.04 17.36 -1.53
CA GLY A 322 -14.18 18.12 -2.79
C GLY A 322 -15.24 17.55 -3.72
N ASP A 323 -15.37 16.22 -3.78
CA ASP A 323 -16.40 15.52 -4.55
C ASP A 323 -17.77 15.49 -3.82
N CYS A 324 -17.93 16.15 -2.69
CA CYS A 324 -19.10 16.12 -1.81
C CYS A 324 -19.44 14.72 -1.24
N PHE A 325 -18.47 13.81 -1.14
CA PHE A 325 -18.63 12.46 -0.60
C PHE A 325 -18.24 12.35 0.88
N ALA A 326 -17.62 13.40 1.42
CA ALA A 326 -17.28 13.53 2.83
C ALA A 326 -17.65 14.93 3.34
N PRO A 327 -17.76 15.15 4.66
CA PRO A 327 -18.03 16.47 5.23
C PRO A 327 -17.06 17.54 4.74
N ALA A 328 -17.58 18.73 4.39
CA ALA A 328 -16.81 19.82 3.82
C ALA A 328 -15.65 20.31 4.71
N CYS A 329 -15.67 20.05 6.01
CA CYS A 329 -14.57 20.41 6.92
C CYS A 329 -13.27 19.69 6.55
N PHE A 330 -13.33 18.47 5.99
CA PHE A 330 -12.15 17.71 5.56
C PHE A 330 -11.49 18.27 4.30
N GLY A 331 -12.22 19.06 3.50
CA GLY A 331 -11.69 19.82 2.36
C GLY A 331 -10.92 21.08 2.71
N LYS A 332 -10.97 21.52 3.99
CA LYS A 332 -10.25 22.73 4.43
C LYS A 332 -8.77 22.46 4.65
N THR A 333 -7.92 23.29 4.05
CA THR A 333 -6.46 23.26 4.25
C THR A 333 -5.98 24.44 5.08
N ASN A 334 -4.85 24.28 5.77
CA ASN A 334 -4.16 25.38 6.43
C ASN A 334 -3.33 26.21 5.42
N GLY A 335 -2.68 27.29 5.89
CA GLY A 335 -1.80 28.12 5.07
C GLY A 335 -0.63 27.37 4.40
N GLY A 336 -0.30 26.16 4.85
CA GLY A 336 0.67 25.24 4.26
C GLY A 336 0.10 24.30 3.18
N GLY A 337 -1.21 24.35 2.90
CA GLY A 337 -1.89 23.44 1.99
C GLY A 337 -2.10 22.03 2.59
N VAL A 338 -2.24 21.94 3.92
CA VAL A 338 -2.39 20.64 4.65
C VAL A 338 -3.82 20.48 5.14
N PRO A 339 -4.51 19.34 4.88
CA PRO A 339 -5.88 19.10 5.32
C PRO A 339 -5.93 18.66 6.79
N VAL A 340 -5.90 19.64 7.70
CA VAL A 340 -5.77 19.43 9.15
C VAL A 340 -6.83 18.49 9.72
N TYR A 341 -8.10 18.73 9.42
CA TYR A 341 -9.20 17.93 9.97
C TYR A 341 -9.17 16.48 9.47
N ALA A 342 -8.75 16.27 8.21
CA ALA A 342 -8.60 14.92 7.65
C ALA A 342 -7.46 14.14 8.35
N ILE A 343 -6.35 14.81 8.68
CA ILE A 343 -5.25 14.22 9.46
C ILE A 343 -5.72 13.87 10.87
N LEU A 344 -6.40 14.79 11.55
CA LEU A 344 -6.83 14.57 12.93
C LEU A 344 -7.83 13.42 13.07
N ILE A 345 -8.81 13.31 12.16
CA ILE A 345 -9.78 12.20 12.21
C ILE A 345 -9.10 10.85 11.90
N THR A 346 -8.13 10.82 10.95
CA THR A 346 -7.34 9.63 10.69
C THR A 346 -6.55 9.21 11.91
N ALA A 347 -5.86 10.14 12.56
CA ALA A 347 -5.10 9.88 13.79
C ALA A 347 -6.02 9.41 14.94
N LEU A 348 -7.20 10.00 15.07
CA LEU A 348 -8.17 9.61 16.09
C LEU A 348 -8.62 8.14 15.90
N LEU A 349 -8.93 7.74 14.67
CA LEU A 349 -9.33 6.36 14.40
C LEU A 349 -8.15 5.38 14.49
N ALA A 350 -6.93 5.81 14.20
CA ALA A 350 -5.74 4.99 14.38
C ALA A 350 -5.44 4.66 15.87
N LEU A 351 -6.12 5.30 16.82
CA LEU A 351 -6.09 4.90 18.23
C LEU A 351 -6.60 3.47 18.46
N VAL A 352 -7.22 2.84 17.44
CA VAL A 352 -7.52 1.40 17.46
C VAL A 352 -6.27 0.56 17.71
N SER A 353 -5.06 1.05 17.39
CA SER A 353 -3.78 0.42 17.75
C SER A 353 -3.58 0.25 19.25
N LEU A 354 -4.29 1.02 20.08
CA LEU A 354 -4.25 0.88 21.56
C LEU A 354 -4.94 -0.41 22.04
N LEU A 355 -5.72 -1.09 21.17
CA LEU A 355 -6.27 -2.41 21.47
C LEU A 355 -5.19 -3.48 21.70
N THR A 356 -3.94 -3.20 21.33
CA THR A 356 -2.77 -4.02 21.72
C THR A 356 -2.59 -4.16 23.23
N ARG A 357 -3.33 -3.40 24.03
CA ARG A 357 -3.47 -3.62 25.47
C ARG A 357 -4.21 -4.91 25.81
N TYR A 358 -5.14 -5.34 24.94
CA TYR A 358 -6.07 -6.44 25.19
C TYR A 358 -5.86 -7.62 24.26
N ILE A 359 -5.29 -7.39 23.08
CA ILE A 359 -5.04 -8.39 22.03
C ILE A 359 -3.53 -8.49 21.82
N PRO A 360 -2.95 -9.71 21.68
CA PRO A 360 -1.54 -9.87 21.35
C PRO A 360 -1.18 -9.09 20.07
N ALA A 361 -0.13 -8.28 20.14
CA ALA A 361 0.24 -7.35 19.07
C ALA A 361 0.46 -8.04 17.72
N GLN A 362 1.08 -9.22 17.69
CA GLN A 362 1.31 -9.99 16.48
C GLN A 362 0.00 -10.45 15.82
N GLN A 363 -0.94 -10.97 16.59
CA GLN A 363 -2.23 -11.42 16.08
C GLN A 363 -3.06 -10.24 15.57
N PHE A 364 -3.07 -9.13 16.30
CA PHE A 364 -3.74 -7.92 15.90
C PHE A 364 -3.19 -7.36 14.60
N TYR A 365 -1.85 -7.32 14.46
CA TYR A 365 -1.16 -6.92 13.23
C TYR A 365 -1.61 -7.77 12.02
N LEU A 366 -1.62 -9.10 12.12
CA LEU A 366 -1.99 -9.99 11.01
C LEU A 366 -3.43 -9.76 10.53
N TYR A 367 -4.38 -9.56 11.44
CA TYR A 367 -5.76 -9.24 11.06
C TYR A 367 -5.86 -7.91 10.29
N LEU A 368 -5.14 -6.90 10.75
CA LEU A 368 -5.15 -5.58 10.09
C LEU A 368 -4.56 -5.65 8.69
N ILE A 369 -3.41 -6.29 8.49
CA ILE A 369 -2.77 -6.35 7.16
C ILE A 369 -3.56 -7.22 6.16
N ALA A 370 -4.18 -8.29 6.60
CA ALA A 370 -4.99 -9.14 5.74
C ALA A 370 -6.24 -8.39 5.24
N SER A 371 -6.95 -7.68 6.12
CA SER A 371 -8.08 -6.82 5.74
C SER A 371 -7.65 -5.72 4.76
N THR A 372 -6.52 -5.05 5.04
CA THR A 372 -6.00 -3.99 4.17
C THR A 372 -5.69 -4.53 2.77
N GLY A 373 -5.12 -5.73 2.66
CA GLY A 373 -4.81 -6.38 1.39
C GLY A 373 -6.03 -6.63 0.50
N GLN A 374 -7.16 -7.01 1.07
CA GLN A 374 -8.42 -7.20 0.34
C GLN A 374 -8.92 -5.88 -0.29
N VAL A 375 -8.93 -4.79 0.49
CA VAL A 375 -9.31 -3.47 -0.03
C VAL A 375 -8.35 -3.02 -1.13
N GLY A 376 -7.06 -3.36 -1.01
CA GLY A 376 -6.07 -3.14 -2.06
C GLY A 376 -6.44 -3.81 -3.37
N CYS A 377 -6.91 -5.06 -3.34
CA CYS A 377 -7.41 -5.74 -4.54
C CYS A 377 -8.58 -4.98 -5.19
N LEU A 378 -9.55 -4.48 -4.39
CA LEU A 378 -10.66 -3.66 -4.91
C LEU A 378 -10.18 -2.35 -5.54
N ALA A 379 -9.21 -1.68 -4.93
CA ALA A 379 -8.61 -0.46 -5.47
C ALA A 379 -7.93 -0.74 -6.82
N TRP A 380 -7.17 -1.83 -6.92
CA TRP A 380 -6.49 -2.21 -8.16
C TRP A 380 -7.45 -2.65 -9.26
N ILE A 381 -8.53 -3.37 -8.93
CA ILE A 381 -9.64 -3.66 -9.87
C ILE A 381 -10.22 -2.35 -10.40
N THR A 382 -10.47 -1.38 -9.52
CA THR A 382 -11.01 -0.07 -9.89
C THR A 382 -10.07 0.66 -10.85
N ILE A 383 -8.76 0.67 -10.59
CA ILE A 383 -7.75 1.26 -11.49
C ILE A 383 -7.80 0.60 -12.87
N GLY A 384 -7.79 -0.74 -12.92
CA GLY A 384 -7.86 -1.49 -14.19
C GLY A 384 -9.12 -1.19 -14.98
N TRP A 385 -10.27 -1.14 -14.30
CA TRP A 385 -11.56 -0.83 -14.94
C TRP A 385 -11.61 0.61 -15.48
N CYS A 386 -11.18 1.59 -14.68
CA CYS A 386 -11.15 2.99 -15.10
C CYS A 386 -10.24 3.20 -16.32
N GLN A 387 -9.06 2.59 -16.34
CA GLN A 387 -8.15 2.65 -17.48
C GLN A 387 -8.77 2.03 -18.74
N TYR A 388 -9.41 0.87 -18.60
CA TYR A 388 -10.11 0.22 -19.72
C TYR A 388 -11.21 1.12 -20.30
N ARG A 389 -12.04 1.74 -19.45
CA ARG A 389 -13.11 2.67 -19.85
C ARG A 389 -12.56 3.96 -20.45
N PHE A 390 -11.51 4.52 -19.89
CA PHE A 390 -10.83 5.70 -20.45
C PHE A 390 -10.38 5.44 -21.88
N ARG A 391 -9.68 4.33 -22.12
CA ARG A 391 -9.24 3.95 -23.48
C ARG A 391 -10.40 3.73 -24.45
N GLN A 392 -11.50 3.13 -23.99
CA GLN A 392 -12.70 3.02 -24.81
C GLN A 392 -13.27 4.40 -25.17
N SER A 393 -13.35 5.31 -24.20
CA SER A 393 -13.86 6.67 -24.41
C SER A 393 -13.00 7.47 -25.40
N VAL A 394 -11.66 7.30 -25.37
CA VAL A 394 -10.77 7.89 -26.38
C VAL A 394 -11.01 7.27 -27.77
N ARG A 395 -11.16 5.93 -27.85
CA ARG A 395 -11.45 5.25 -29.13
C ARG A 395 -12.78 5.69 -29.73
N ASN A 396 -13.77 5.97 -28.91
CA ASN A 396 -15.10 6.44 -29.30
C ASN A 396 -15.14 7.96 -29.57
N GLY A 397 -14.02 8.67 -29.45
CA GLY A 397 -13.95 10.11 -29.71
C GLY A 397 -14.50 11.00 -28.59
N THR A 398 -14.86 10.44 -27.42
CA THR A 398 -15.37 11.22 -26.26
C THR A 398 -14.26 12.06 -25.64
N TYR A 399 -13.03 11.54 -25.61
CA TYR A 399 -11.83 12.26 -25.14
C TYR A 399 -10.82 12.39 -26.28
N ALA A 400 -10.08 13.47 -26.29
CA ALA A 400 -9.05 13.75 -27.29
C ALA A 400 -7.87 12.76 -27.14
N SER A 401 -7.30 12.33 -28.26
CA SER A 401 -6.20 11.34 -28.29
C SER A 401 -4.88 11.88 -27.74
N ASP A 402 -4.70 13.20 -27.68
CA ASP A 402 -3.55 13.90 -27.09
C ASP A 402 -3.46 13.77 -25.55
N LEU A 403 -4.57 13.43 -24.87
CA LEU A 403 -4.58 13.07 -23.45
C LEU A 403 -3.80 11.78 -23.17
N LEU A 404 -3.64 10.89 -24.16
CA LEU A 404 -2.85 9.66 -24.05
C LEU A 404 -1.34 9.94 -24.15
N ARG A 405 -0.81 10.79 -23.26
CA ARG A 405 0.64 11.12 -23.19
C ARG A 405 1.50 9.93 -22.80
N TYR A 406 0.98 9.08 -21.91
CA TYR A 406 1.53 7.77 -21.60
C TYR A 406 0.51 6.69 -21.98
N ARG A 407 0.97 5.63 -22.64
CA ARG A 407 0.13 4.51 -23.08
C ARG A 407 0.57 3.24 -22.37
N SER A 408 -0.30 2.67 -21.54
CA SER A 408 -0.09 1.34 -20.97
C SER A 408 0.10 0.30 -22.09
N PRO A 409 1.17 -0.50 -22.05
CA PRO A 409 1.41 -1.54 -23.06
C PRO A 409 0.35 -2.64 -22.97
N LEU A 410 0.25 -3.43 -24.06
CA LEU A 410 -0.60 -4.63 -24.16
C LEU A 410 -2.10 -4.38 -23.87
N PHE A 411 -2.60 -3.16 -24.06
CA PHE A 411 -4.04 -2.92 -23.94
C PHE A 411 -4.83 -3.78 -24.96
N PRO A 412 -5.94 -4.43 -24.59
CA PRO A 412 -6.68 -4.37 -23.32
C PRO A 412 -6.24 -5.40 -22.25
N TRP A 413 -5.23 -6.22 -22.56
CA TRP A 413 -4.86 -7.36 -21.74
C TRP A 413 -4.31 -6.96 -20.36
N THR A 414 -3.55 -5.86 -20.28
CA THR A 414 -3.03 -5.35 -18.99
C THR A 414 -4.16 -5.05 -18.02
N ALA A 415 -5.18 -4.29 -18.44
CA ALA A 415 -6.33 -3.98 -17.58
C ALA A 415 -7.13 -5.24 -17.20
N ARG A 416 -7.38 -6.14 -18.16
CA ARG A 416 -8.08 -7.40 -17.90
C ARG A 416 -7.32 -8.29 -16.93
N PHE A 417 -6.01 -8.39 -17.08
CA PHE A 417 -5.14 -9.15 -16.17
C PHE A 417 -5.27 -8.61 -14.74
N VAL A 418 -5.16 -7.29 -14.53
CA VAL A 418 -5.33 -6.66 -13.22
C VAL A 418 -6.70 -7.00 -12.60
N ILE A 419 -7.78 -6.86 -13.37
CA ILE A 419 -9.13 -7.12 -12.89
C ILE A 419 -9.31 -8.59 -12.51
N ILE A 420 -8.96 -9.51 -13.41
CA ILE A 420 -9.20 -10.95 -13.24
C ILE A 420 -8.36 -11.50 -12.08
N THR A 421 -7.08 -11.14 -12.00
CA THR A 421 -6.19 -11.68 -10.97
C THR A 421 -6.56 -11.19 -9.57
N ASN A 422 -6.85 -9.89 -9.40
CA ASN A 422 -7.28 -9.38 -8.10
C ASN A 422 -8.65 -9.94 -7.68
N PHE A 423 -9.58 -10.11 -8.61
CA PHE A 423 -10.85 -10.77 -8.33
C PHE A 423 -10.66 -12.24 -7.91
N ALA A 424 -9.78 -12.98 -8.61
CA ALA A 424 -9.47 -14.36 -8.25
C ALA A 424 -8.82 -14.46 -6.86
N ILE A 425 -7.94 -13.53 -6.49
CA ILE A 425 -7.34 -13.48 -5.15
C ILE A 425 -8.43 -13.26 -4.09
N MET A 426 -9.33 -12.30 -4.30
CA MET A 426 -10.45 -12.06 -3.37
C MET A 426 -11.34 -13.30 -3.20
N VAL A 427 -11.68 -13.98 -4.29
CA VAL A 427 -12.47 -15.23 -4.23
C VAL A 427 -11.66 -16.33 -3.53
N GLY A 428 -10.35 -16.38 -3.76
CA GLY A 428 -9.46 -17.39 -3.17
C GLY A 428 -9.43 -17.38 -1.63
N THR A 429 -9.64 -16.21 -1.01
CA THR A 429 -9.68 -16.10 0.46
C THR A 429 -10.86 -16.83 1.11
N TRP A 430 -11.92 -17.14 0.36
CA TRP A 430 -13.03 -17.97 0.86
C TRP A 430 -12.63 -19.41 1.23
N PHE A 431 -11.49 -19.88 0.70
CA PHE A 431 -11.02 -21.24 0.96
C PHE A 431 -10.27 -21.39 2.28
N SER A 432 -10.06 -20.30 3.03
CA SER A 432 -9.47 -20.37 4.38
C SER A 432 -10.45 -19.90 5.45
N LYS A 433 -10.41 -20.55 6.65
CA LYS A 433 -11.27 -20.17 7.78
C LYS A 433 -11.03 -18.72 8.23
N GLN A 434 -9.77 -18.29 8.26
CA GLN A 434 -9.40 -16.91 8.60
C GLN A 434 -9.86 -15.93 7.52
N GLY A 435 -9.69 -16.26 6.25
CA GLY A 435 -10.12 -15.46 5.13
C GLY A 435 -11.64 -15.24 5.10
N VAL A 436 -12.43 -16.24 5.42
CA VAL A 436 -13.89 -16.10 5.53
C VAL A 436 -14.28 -15.08 6.59
N VAL A 437 -13.64 -15.08 7.77
CA VAL A 437 -13.91 -14.09 8.82
C VAL A 437 -13.55 -12.69 8.35
N ILE A 438 -12.38 -12.51 7.73
CA ILE A 438 -11.93 -11.22 7.19
C ILE A 438 -12.94 -10.71 6.15
N MET A 439 -13.33 -11.56 5.20
CA MET A 439 -14.29 -11.21 4.16
C MET A 439 -15.68 -10.84 4.72
N LEU A 440 -16.16 -11.54 5.74
CA LEU A 440 -17.43 -11.20 6.39
C LEU A 440 -17.38 -9.82 7.05
N VAL A 441 -16.27 -9.50 7.71
CA VAL A 441 -16.05 -8.17 8.31
C VAL A 441 -16.01 -7.10 7.21
N GLU A 442 -15.28 -7.32 6.12
CA GLU A 442 -15.19 -6.36 5.02
C GLU A 442 -16.54 -6.20 4.28
N LEU A 443 -17.27 -7.29 4.08
CA LEU A 443 -18.60 -7.25 3.50
C LEU A 443 -19.55 -6.44 4.38
N ALA A 444 -19.48 -6.61 5.70
CA ALA A 444 -20.25 -5.81 6.64
C ALA A 444 -19.89 -4.31 6.55
N PHE A 445 -18.59 -4.00 6.46
CA PHE A 445 -18.12 -2.63 6.24
C PHE A 445 -18.63 -2.07 4.91
N MET A 446 -18.52 -2.82 3.83
CA MET A 446 -18.98 -2.43 2.50
C MET A 446 -20.50 -2.20 2.50
N ILE A 447 -21.28 -3.08 3.12
CA ILE A 447 -22.72 -2.91 3.27
C ILE A 447 -23.04 -1.65 4.07
N GLY A 448 -22.32 -1.39 5.17
CA GLY A 448 -22.49 -0.17 5.97
C GLY A 448 -22.23 1.10 5.15
N ILE A 449 -21.18 1.11 4.32
CA ILE A 449 -20.87 2.22 3.42
C ILE A 449 -21.93 2.38 2.33
N LEU A 450 -22.42 1.28 1.74
CA LEU A 450 -23.49 1.31 0.75
C LEU A 450 -24.80 1.82 1.37
N LEU A 451 -25.15 1.40 2.56
CA LEU A 451 -26.30 1.91 3.29
C LEU A 451 -26.16 3.42 3.57
N SER A 452 -24.98 3.86 3.99
CA SER A 452 -24.71 5.29 4.19
C SER A 452 -24.87 6.09 2.89
N TRP A 453 -24.45 5.55 1.74
CA TRP A 453 -24.69 6.16 0.43
C TRP A 453 -26.19 6.35 0.17
N TYR A 454 -27.01 5.33 0.38
CA TYR A 454 -28.45 5.43 0.14
C TYR A 454 -29.13 6.43 1.09
N LEU A 455 -28.70 6.51 2.34
CA LEU A 455 -29.24 7.44 3.33
C LEU A 455 -28.86 8.90 3.02
N PHE A 456 -27.62 9.14 2.60
CA PHE A 456 -27.10 10.51 2.38
C PHE A 456 -27.19 10.97 0.92
N ARG A 457 -27.52 10.10 -0.02
CA ARG A 457 -27.63 10.42 -1.46
C ARG A 457 -28.46 11.69 -1.76
N PRO A 458 -29.64 11.94 -1.14
CA PRO A 458 -30.39 13.15 -1.41
C PRO A 458 -29.69 14.43 -1.01
N THR A 459 -28.91 14.38 0.09
CA THR A 459 -28.11 15.50 0.58
C THR A 459 -26.91 15.73 -0.32
N LEU A 460 -26.22 14.65 -0.74
CA LEU A 460 -25.06 14.68 -1.63
C LEU A 460 -25.42 15.25 -3.02
N SER A 461 -26.57 14.88 -3.57
CA SER A 461 -27.05 15.43 -4.85
C SER A 461 -27.37 16.93 -4.78
N ARG A 462 -27.94 17.40 -3.67
CA ARG A 462 -28.19 18.83 -3.44
C ARG A 462 -26.89 19.63 -3.32
N LEU A 463 -25.92 19.14 -2.55
CA LEU A 463 -24.62 19.79 -2.39
C LEU A 463 -23.86 19.89 -3.73
N ARG A 464 -23.93 18.84 -4.53
CA ARG A 464 -23.29 18.83 -5.86
C ARG A 464 -23.91 19.84 -6.83
N ASN A 465 -25.21 20.05 -6.77
CA ASN A 465 -25.92 21.03 -7.60
C ASN A 465 -25.73 22.48 -7.13
N THR A 466 -25.23 22.70 -5.90
CA THR A 466 -24.94 24.06 -5.37
C THR A 466 -23.47 24.47 -5.59
N VAL A 467 -22.58 23.53 -5.91
CA VAL A 467 -21.14 23.77 -6.13
C VAL A 467 -20.78 23.78 -7.63
N GLY A 468 -21.64 23.28 -8.51
CA GLY A 468 -21.53 23.36 -9.99
C GLY A 468 -22.36 24.50 -10.53
#